data_2f14b31c42a81a783404c21c2f8c82ed
#
_entry.id   2f14b31c42a81a783404c21c2f8c82ed
#
_cell.length_a   1.000
_cell.length_b   1.000
_cell.length_c   1.000
_cell.angle_alpha   90.00
_cell.angle_beta   90.00
_cell.angle_gamma   90.00
#
_symmetry.space_group_name_H-M   'P 1'
#
loop_
_entity.id
_entity.type
_entity.pdbx_description
1 polymer ?
#
loop_
_entity_poly.entity_id
_entity_poly.type
_entity_poly.pdbx_seq_one_letter_code
_entity_poly.pdbx_strand_id
1 'polypeptide(L)'
;NATSGAADLAMDPANPRVLYAAFWDHQRLPWRVRSGGPGSGIWKSTDGGDTWTRLTEGLPALMGKVGVDVSPADPARVYAIVEAEQGGLYRSDDAGKSWRRTSDDRLIQTRSWYYMNVTADPKNADVVYVMNGGRTFATLPATHGDNHHLWIDPSDARHLVNANDGGVSVSLDGGKSWSTQDNQPTAQFYHVLVDDVWPYRLYAGQQDNTSVIIASRADGPSIGERDWRPGPGCE
;
A
#
# COMPACT_ATOMS: atom_id res chain seq x y z
N ASN A 1 12.10 20.57 -0.15
CA ASN A 1 13.55 20.78 -0.23
C ASN A 1 14.18 19.76 -1.20
N ALA A 2 15.48 19.77 -1.38
CA ALA A 2 16.16 18.92 -2.36
C ALA A 2 16.15 17.41 -2.05
N THR A 3 15.78 17.02 -0.83
CA THR A 3 15.83 15.62 -0.35
C THR A 3 14.49 15.06 0.08
N SER A 4 13.43 15.87 0.06
CA SER A 4 12.09 15.43 0.47
C SER A 4 11.06 15.62 -0.65
N GLY A 5 10.18 14.64 -0.80
CA GLY A 5 9.04 14.67 -1.70
C GLY A 5 7.74 14.25 -1.00
N ALA A 6 6.61 14.54 -1.62
CA ALA A 6 5.32 14.03 -1.16
C ALA A 6 5.29 12.51 -1.35
N ALA A 7 5.00 11.81 -0.27
CA ALA A 7 4.86 10.35 -0.25
C ALA A 7 3.39 9.93 -0.23
N ASP A 8 2.51 10.80 0.29
CA ASP A 8 1.08 10.55 0.36
C ASP A 8 0.29 11.86 0.39
N LEU A 9 -0.96 11.80 -0.06
CA LEU A 9 -1.87 12.95 -0.12
C LEU A 9 -3.30 12.49 0.17
N ALA A 10 -3.91 13.04 1.20
CA ALA A 10 -5.31 12.83 1.53
C ALA A 10 -6.10 14.13 1.39
N MET A 11 -7.32 14.01 0.89
CA MET A 11 -8.25 15.11 0.74
C MET A 11 -9.47 14.88 1.63
N ASP A 12 -9.92 15.93 2.30
CA ASP A 12 -11.19 15.88 3.04
C ASP A 12 -12.35 15.67 2.05
N PRO A 13 -13.07 14.55 2.14
CA PRO A 13 -14.14 14.23 1.20
C PRO A 13 -15.35 15.17 1.29
N ALA A 14 -15.52 15.88 2.40
CA ALA A 14 -16.58 16.87 2.58
C ALA A 14 -16.16 18.28 2.14
N ASN A 15 -14.85 18.57 2.11
CA ASN A 15 -14.31 19.87 1.70
C ASN A 15 -12.99 19.70 0.92
N PRO A 16 -13.01 19.65 -0.41
CA PRO A 16 -11.83 19.41 -1.24
C PRO A 16 -10.75 20.51 -1.18
N ARG A 17 -11.02 21.63 -0.49
CA ARG A 17 -10.00 22.63 -0.20
C ARG A 17 -9.11 22.27 0.98
N VAL A 18 -9.51 21.26 1.80
CA VAL A 18 -8.71 20.75 2.91
C VAL A 18 -7.92 19.55 2.44
N LEU A 19 -6.60 19.69 2.48
CA LEU A 19 -5.65 18.67 2.02
C LEU A 19 -4.64 18.38 3.14
N TYR A 20 -4.19 17.13 3.20
CA TYR A 20 -3.10 16.67 4.06
C TYR A 20 -2.03 16.02 3.19
N ALA A 21 -0.81 16.54 3.23
CA ALA A 21 0.32 16.02 2.49
C ALA A 21 1.36 15.45 3.45
N ALA A 22 1.71 14.18 3.27
CA ALA A 22 2.82 13.56 3.96
C ALA A 22 4.08 13.66 3.12
N PHE A 23 5.13 14.25 3.68
CA PHE A 23 6.43 14.36 3.03
C PHE A 23 7.41 13.37 3.63
N TRP A 24 8.27 12.84 2.78
CA TRP A 24 9.31 11.90 3.13
C TRP A 24 10.68 12.42 2.69
N ASP A 25 11.55 12.63 3.67
CA ASP A 25 12.97 12.94 3.44
C ASP A 25 13.72 11.60 3.28
N HIS A 26 14.04 11.27 2.05
CA HIS A 26 14.52 9.95 1.66
C HIS A 26 15.73 10.05 0.73
N GLN A 27 16.67 9.13 0.92
CA GLN A 27 17.77 8.94 0.00
C GLN A 27 18.08 7.45 -0.15
N ARG A 28 18.06 6.97 -1.39
CA ARG A 28 18.47 5.60 -1.72
C ARG A 28 19.76 5.63 -2.54
N LEU A 29 20.79 4.97 -2.03
CA LEU A 29 22.04 4.69 -2.71
C LEU A 29 22.17 3.17 -2.87
N PRO A 30 23.01 2.64 -3.79
CA PRO A 30 23.17 1.19 -3.97
C PRO A 30 23.52 0.41 -2.69
N TRP A 31 24.13 1.07 -1.74
CA TRP A 31 24.63 0.47 -0.48
C TRP A 31 23.92 1.00 0.79
N ARG A 32 22.99 1.94 0.67
CA ARG A 32 22.32 2.55 1.84
C ARG A 32 20.97 3.14 1.49
N VAL A 33 20.00 2.88 2.36
CA VAL A 33 18.75 3.64 2.39
C VAL A 33 18.77 4.54 3.64
N ARG A 34 18.51 5.83 3.46
CA ARG A 34 18.21 6.76 4.54
C ARG A 34 16.73 7.09 4.45
N SER A 35 15.97 6.72 5.50
CA SER A 35 14.58 7.08 5.67
C SER A 35 14.47 8.02 6.86
N GLY A 36 13.90 9.19 6.62
CA GLY A 36 13.73 10.22 7.63
C GLY A 36 14.73 11.35 7.60
N GLY A 37 14.26 12.47 8.13
CA GLY A 37 15.00 13.71 8.22
C GLY A 37 14.07 14.89 8.54
N PRO A 38 14.63 16.09 8.67
CA PRO A 38 13.85 17.31 8.99
C PRO A 38 12.81 17.67 7.92
N GLY A 39 12.98 17.13 6.70
CA GLY A 39 12.03 17.32 5.61
C GLY A 39 10.85 16.35 5.62
N SER A 40 10.82 15.35 6.53
CA SER A 40 9.66 14.48 6.70
C SER A 40 8.63 15.11 7.63
N GLY A 41 7.34 14.81 7.40
CA GLY A 41 6.26 15.29 8.25
C GLY A 41 4.93 15.33 7.54
N ILE A 42 3.94 15.92 8.22
CA ILE A 42 2.59 16.14 7.71
C ILE A 42 2.34 17.62 7.58
N TRP A 43 1.78 18.04 6.45
CA TRP A 43 1.34 19.41 6.21
C TRP A 43 -0.14 19.44 5.88
N LYS A 44 -0.82 20.48 6.31
CA LYS A 44 -2.23 20.72 6.02
C LYS A 44 -2.38 22.00 5.21
N SER A 45 -3.22 21.93 4.18
CA SER A 45 -3.79 23.09 3.50
C SER A 45 -5.27 23.22 3.80
N THR A 46 -5.80 24.42 3.81
CA THR A 46 -7.23 24.74 3.94
C THR A 46 -7.75 25.60 2.78
N ASP A 47 -6.92 25.84 1.80
CA ASP A 47 -7.17 26.74 0.66
C ASP A 47 -6.98 26.07 -0.71
N GLY A 48 -7.00 24.73 -0.74
CA GLY A 48 -6.87 23.95 -1.97
C GLY A 48 -5.42 23.73 -2.41
N GLY A 49 -4.47 23.91 -1.49
CA GLY A 49 -3.05 23.67 -1.75
C GLY A 49 -2.23 24.95 -2.01
N ASP A 50 -2.85 26.14 -1.92
CA ASP A 50 -2.15 27.41 -2.12
C ASP A 50 -1.17 27.67 -0.97
N THR A 51 -1.58 27.38 0.28
CA THR A 51 -0.70 27.50 1.45
C THR A 51 -0.72 26.24 2.31
N TRP A 52 0.39 25.95 3.00
CA TRP A 52 0.58 24.75 3.78
C TRP A 52 1.15 25.06 5.16
N THR A 53 0.57 24.46 6.18
CA THR A 53 1.02 24.53 7.57
C THR A 53 1.50 23.17 8.04
N ARG A 54 2.70 23.11 8.60
CA ARG A 54 3.23 21.86 9.18
C ARG A 54 2.50 21.52 10.47
N LEU A 55 2.10 20.27 10.60
CA LEU A 55 1.48 19.72 11.81
C LEU A 55 2.56 19.09 12.70
N THR A 56 2.56 19.43 13.98
CA THR A 56 3.62 19.00 14.92
C THR A 56 3.09 18.54 16.26
N GLU A 57 1.93 19.01 16.68
CA GLU A 57 1.39 18.78 18.02
C GLU A 57 1.06 17.30 18.24
N GLY A 58 1.77 16.66 19.16
CA GLY A 58 1.62 15.24 19.48
C GLY A 58 2.27 14.25 18.47
N LEU A 59 2.93 14.76 17.42
CA LEU A 59 3.70 13.95 16.46
C LEU A 59 5.19 13.87 16.86
N PRO A 60 5.91 12.79 16.44
CA PRO A 60 7.36 12.71 16.62
C PRO A 60 8.08 13.89 15.93
N ALA A 61 9.10 14.43 16.58
CA ALA A 61 9.89 15.54 16.03
C ALA A 61 10.67 15.14 14.77
N LEU A 62 11.12 13.87 14.70
CA LEU A 62 11.84 13.29 13.57
C LEU A 62 11.05 12.09 13.07
N MET A 63 10.67 12.16 11.81
CA MET A 63 9.89 11.13 11.12
C MET A 63 10.61 10.62 9.87
N GLY A 64 10.35 9.36 9.52
CA GLY A 64 10.66 8.77 8.23
C GLY A 64 9.50 8.93 7.25
N LYS A 65 9.10 7.83 6.63
CA LYS A 65 7.91 7.77 5.77
C LYS A 65 6.64 7.94 6.62
N VAL A 66 5.66 8.61 6.05
CA VAL A 66 4.34 8.81 6.66
C VAL A 66 3.27 8.52 5.62
N GLY A 67 2.24 7.76 5.99
CA GLY A 67 0.97 7.66 5.28
C GLY A 67 -0.10 8.42 6.04
N VAL A 68 -1.05 9.05 5.36
CA VAL A 68 -2.12 9.85 5.96
C VAL A 68 -3.45 9.62 5.26
N ASP A 69 -4.55 9.56 6.03
CA ASP A 69 -5.89 9.51 5.46
C ASP A 69 -6.91 10.23 6.35
N VAL A 70 -7.94 10.77 5.71
CA VAL A 70 -9.05 11.47 6.36
C VAL A 70 -10.27 10.55 6.36
N SER A 71 -10.89 10.36 7.52
CA SER A 71 -12.10 9.55 7.60
C SER A 71 -13.27 10.20 6.85
N PRO A 72 -13.86 9.52 5.85
CA PRO A 72 -15.06 10.04 5.21
C PRO A 72 -16.28 10.02 6.13
N ALA A 73 -16.29 9.19 7.16
CA ALA A 73 -17.37 9.13 8.15
C ALA A 73 -17.34 10.30 9.14
N ASP A 74 -16.16 10.88 9.38
CA ASP A 74 -15.96 12.07 10.23
C ASP A 74 -14.68 12.79 9.78
N PRO A 75 -14.76 13.90 9.04
CA PRO A 75 -13.59 14.63 8.56
C PRO A 75 -12.73 15.29 9.65
N ALA A 76 -13.22 15.39 10.89
CA ALA A 76 -12.38 15.78 12.02
C ALA A 76 -11.40 14.67 12.42
N ARG A 77 -11.70 13.41 12.04
CA ARG A 77 -10.89 12.24 12.28
C ARG A 77 -9.87 12.06 11.15
N VAL A 78 -8.59 12.16 11.50
CA VAL A 78 -7.48 11.95 10.58
C VAL A 78 -6.55 10.88 11.17
N TYR A 79 -6.11 9.96 10.33
CA TYR A 79 -5.17 8.92 10.70
C TYR A 79 -3.81 9.16 10.03
N ALA A 80 -2.75 8.81 10.72
CA ALA A 80 -1.41 8.78 10.15
C ALA A 80 -0.65 7.55 10.65
N ILE A 81 -0.03 6.82 9.72
CA ILE A 81 0.96 5.81 10.05
C ILE A 81 2.34 6.44 9.90
N VAL A 82 3.15 6.38 10.96
CA VAL A 82 4.39 7.16 11.09
C VAL A 82 5.57 6.26 11.35
N GLU A 83 6.55 6.30 10.47
CA GLU A 83 7.88 5.71 10.73
C GLU A 83 8.68 6.65 11.61
N ALA A 84 8.99 6.21 12.83
CA ALA A 84 9.83 6.95 13.77
C ALA A 84 10.29 6.02 14.91
N GLU A 85 11.20 6.50 15.75
CA GLU A 85 11.54 5.81 17.00
C GLU A 85 10.28 5.63 17.88
N GLN A 86 9.46 6.68 17.98
CA GLN A 86 8.15 6.63 18.61
C GLN A 86 7.03 6.50 17.54
N GLY A 87 7.31 5.73 16.49
CA GLY A 87 6.38 5.52 15.39
C GLY A 87 5.21 4.62 15.75
N GLY A 88 4.29 4.47 14.79
CA GLY A 88 3.08 3.68 14.95
C GLY A 88 1.88 4.33 14.25
N LEU A 89 0.67 3.95 14.67
CA LEU A 89 -0.55 4.56 14.20
C LEU A 89 -0.92 5.75 15.09
N TYR A 90 -1.07 6.90 14.48
CA TYR A 90 -1.52 8.14 15.10
C TYR A 90 -2.93 8.49 14.64
N ARG A 91 -3.66 9.17 15.50
CA ARG A 91 -5.02 9.65 15.25
C ARG A 91 -5.16 11.09 15.76
N SER A 92 -5.81 11.90 14.96
CA SER A 92 -6.35 13.20 15.32
C SER A 92 -7.88 13.12 15.37
N ASP A 93 -8.48 13.82 16.33
CA ASP A 93 -9.93 13.99 16.47
C ASP A 93 -10.36 15.47 16.26
N ASP A 94 -9.43 16.33 15.80
CA ASP A 94 -9.60 17.78 15.66
C ASP A 94 -9.08 18.31 14.32
N ALA A 95 -9.21 17.47 13.28
CA ALA A 95 -8.78 17.77 11.92
C ALA A 95 -7.28 18.11 11.82
N GLY A 96 -6.46 17.36 12.55
CA GLY A 96 -5.00 17.43 12.50
C GLY A 96 -4.36 18.48 13.39
N LYS A 97 -5.11 19.19 14.25
CA LYS A 97 -4.50 20.17 15.16
C LYS A 97 -3.66 19.52 16.22
N SER A 98 -4.13 18.37 16.77
CA SER A 98 -3.38 17.56 17.71
C SER A 98 -3.47 16.09 17.38
N TRP A 99 -2.44 15.33 17.79
CA TRP A 99 -2.32 13.91 17.48
C TRP A 99 -2.00 13.08 18.72
N ARG A 100 -2.54 11.89 18.79
CA ARG A 100 -2.19 10.88 19.78
C ARG A 100 -1.86 9.57 19.14
N ARG A 101 -0.86 8.88 19.65
CA ARG A 101 -0.52 7.52 19.21
C ARG A 101 -1.56 6.54 19.73
N THR A 102 -2.22 5.81 18.83
CA THR A 102 -3.25 4.80 19.14
C THR A 102 -2.71 3.38 19.11
N SER A 103 -1.61 3.15 18.37
CA SER A 103 -0.89 1.89 18.40
C SER A 103 0.62 2.14 18.28
N ASP A 104 1.40 1.43 19.08
CA ASP A 104 2.87 1.41 19.06
C ASP A 104 3.42 0.10 18.49
N ASP A 105 2.57 -0.70 17.85
CA ASP A 105 2.96 -1.95 17.22
C ASP A 105 4.01 -1.70 16.15
N ARG A 106 5.22 -2.19 16.38
CA ARG A 106 6.34 -1.96 15.45
C ARG A 106 6.20 -2.72 14.15
N LEU A 107 5.37 -3.75 14.08
CA LEU A 107 5.17 -4.51 12.85
C LEU A 107 4.52 -3.67 11.75
N ILE A 108 3.72 -2.64 12.11
CA ILE A 108 3.10 -1.77 11.10
C ILE A 108 4.08 -0.81 10.43
N GLN A 109 5.30 -0.67 10.92
CA GLN A 109 6.34 0.15 10.30
C GLN A 109 7.54 -0.67 9.78
N THR A 110 7.42 -2.01 9.75
CA THR A 110 8.42 -2.84 9.07
C THR A 110 8.34 -2.62 7.57
N ARG A 111 9.50 -2.50 6.89
CA ARG A 111 9.60 -2.18 5.46
C ARG A 111 8.90 -0.86 5.08
N SER A 112 8.89 0.13 5.97
CA SER A 112 8.27 1.45 5.76
C SER A 112 8.71 2.14 4.47
N TRP A 113 9.97 1.93 4.08
CA TRP A 113 10.53 2.42 2.83
C TRP A 113 9.89 1.81 1.57
N TYR A 114 9.16 0.69 1.70
CA TYR A 114 8.51 -0.01 0.59
C TYR A 114 7.00 0.28 0.58
N TYR A 115 6.29 -0.14 1.59
CA TYR A 115 4.86 0.16 1.76
C TYR A 115 4.58 0.58 3.20
N MET A 116 3.72 1.55 3.40
CA MET A 116 3.24 2.01 4.70
C MET A 116 2.08 2.96 4.48
N ASN A 117 0.91 2.40 4.13
CA ASN A 117 -0.28 3.15 3.85
C ASN A 117 -1.37 2.88 4.89
N VAL A 118 -2.23 3.85 5.09
CA VAL A 118 -3.40 3.79 5.96
C VAL A 118 -4.63 4.16 5.16
N THR A 119 -5.76 3.48 5.40
CA THR A 119 -7.04 3.78 4.75
C THR A 119 -8.13 3.79 5.82
N ALA A 120 -8.84 4.89 5.96
CA ALA A 120 -9.95 5.04 6.87
C ALA A 120 -11.23 4.43 6.29
N ASP A 121 -12.02 3.76 7.13
CA ASP A 121 -13.30 3.21 6.72
C ASP A 121 -14.30 4.35 6.40
N PRO A 122 -14.97 4.32 5.24
CA PRO A 122 -15.86 5.41 4.85
C PRO A 122 -17.18 5.48 5.64
N LYS A 123 -17.53 4.45 6.40
CA LYS A 123 -18.78 4.36 7.18
C LYS A 123 -18.56 4.40 8.69
N ASN A 124 -17.35 4.07 9.14
CA ASN A 124 -17.03 4.02 10.56
C ASN A 124 -15.71 4.73 10.84
N ALA A 125 -15.78 5.91 11.44
CA ALA A 125 -14.62 6.72 11.76
C ALA A 125 -13.60 6.04 12.71
N ASP A 126 -14.02 5.01 13.45
CA ASP A 126 -13.15 4.28 14.38
C ASP A 126 -12.45 3.05 13.75
N VAL A 127 -12.76 2.74 12.48
CA VAL A 127 -12.13 1.65 11.74
C VAL A 127 -11.11 2.19 10.75
N VAL A 128 -9.94 1.57 10.75
CA VAL A 128 -8.83 1.92 9.86
C VAL A 128 -8.08 0.67 9.43
N TYR A 129 -7.65 0.64 8.18
CA TYR A 129 -6.87 -0.43 7.59
C TYR A 129 -5.42 0.02 7.41
N VAL A 130 -4.47 -0.85 7.75
CA VAL A 130 -3.05 -0.60 7.55
C VAL A 130 -2.48 -1.65 6.58
N MET A 131 -1.73 -1.20 5.60
CA MET A 131 -1.14 -2.05 4.56
C MET A 131 0.17 -2.67 5.05
N ASN A 132 0.15 -3.31 6.21
CA ASN A 132 1.28 -4.02 6.80
C ASN A 132 0.76 -4.94 7.92
N GLY A 133 1.56 -5.92 8.31
CA GLY A 133 1.22 -6.78 9.44
C GLY A 133 1.26 -6.04 10.78
N GLY A 134 0.49 -6.51 11.75
CA GLY A 134 0.48 -5.97 13.12
C GLY A 134 -0.11 -6.96 14.10
N ARG A 135 0.37 -6.98 15.35
CA ARG A 135 -0.14 -7.88 16.39
C ARG A 135 -1.43 -7.39 17.03
N THR A 136 -1.65 -6.09 16.99
CA THR A 136 -2.82 -5.43 17.60
C THR A 136 -3.97 -5.21 16.63
N PHE A 137 -3.80 -5.64 15.38
CA PHE A 137 -4.79 -5.52 14.30
C PHE A 137 -5.38 -6.88 13.96
N ALA A 138 -6.66 -6.88 13.59
CA ALA A 138 -7.27 -8.06 12.96
C ALA A 138 -6.72 -8.18 11.53
N THR A 139 -6.24 -9.38 11.18
CA THR A 139 -5.72 -9.64 9.83
C THR A 139 -6.86 -9.98 8.88
N LEU A 140 -6.93 -9.28 7.75
CA LEU A 140 -7.74 -9.71 6.62
C LEU A 140 -6.95 -10.71 5.75
N PRO A 141 -7.56 -11.82 5.32
CA PRO A 141 -6.90 -12.79 4.44
C PRO A 141 -6.75 -12.17 3.04
N ALA A 142 -5.58 -11.60 2.75
CA ALA A 142 -5.27 -11.09 1.41
C ALA A 142 -4.89 -12.24 0.47
N THR A 143 -5.12 -12.06 -0.84
CA THR A 143 -4.80 -13.05 -1.88
C THR A 143 -3.32 -13.19 -2.16
N HIS A 144 -2.54 -12.15 -1.84
CA HIS A 144 -1.10 -12.08 -2.02
C HIS A 144 -0.48 -11.22 -0.92
N GLY A 145 0.82 -11.33 -0.71
CA GLY A 145 1.59 -10.42 0.13
C GLY A 145 1.76 -9.03 -0.50
N ASP A 146 2.56 -8.21 0.16
CA ASP A 146 3.01 -6.90 -0.34
C ASP A 146 1.87 -6.03 -0.87
N ASN A 147 0.93 -5.71 0.04
CA ASN A 147 -0.26 -4.92 -0.27
C ASN A 147 0.09 -3.43 -0.32
N HIS A 148 -0.17 -2.79 -1.46
CA HIS A 148 0.21 -1.41 -1.73
C HIS A 148 -0.93 -0.42 -1.61
N HIS A 149 -2.15 -0.83 -1.96
CA HIS A 149 -3.30 0.07 -1.90
C HIS A 149 -4.59 -0.68 -1.59
N LEU A 150 -5.45 -0.05 -0.80
CA LEU A 150 -6.80 -0.49 -0.53
C LEU A 150 -7.77 0.64 -0.85
N TRP A 151 -8.72 0.37 -1.76
CA TRP A 151 -9.87 1.23 -1.98
C TRP A 151 -11.10 0.61 -1.34
N ILE A 152 -11.94 1.44 -0.73
CA ILE A 152 -13.19 1.03 -0.10
C ILE A 152 -14.31 1.84 -0.72
N ASP A 153 -15.39 1.17 -1.14
CA ASP A 153 -16.56 1.82 -1.71
C ASP A 153 -17.20 2.76 -0.67
N PRO A 154 -17.28 4.07 -0.95
CA PRO A 154 -17.91 5.02 -0.02
C PRO A 154 -19.40 4.76 0.23
N SER A 155 -20.06 4.03 -0.66
CA SER A 155 -21.47 3.66 -0.50
C SER A 155 -21.68 2.38 0.32
N ASP A 156 -20.75 1.41 0.21
CA ASP A 156 -20.81 0.12 0.91
C ASP A 156 -19.41 -0.35 1.33
N ALA A 157 -19.06 -0.15 2.59
CA ALA A 157 -17.75 -0.53 3.13
C ALA A 157 -17.40 -2.05 3.06
N ARG A 158 -18.34 -2.90 2.60
CA ARG A 158 -18.05 -4.31 2.33
C ARG A 158 -17.38 -4.52 0.97
N HIS A 159 -17.50 -3.55 0.06
CA HIS A 159 -16.87 -3.59 -1.25
C HIS A 159 -15.46 -3.02 -1.16
N LEU A 160 -14.47 -3.89 -1.34
CA LEU A 160 -13.07 -3.55 -1.24
C LEU A 160 -12.34 -3.90 -2.54
N VAL A 161 -11.36 -3.10 -2.91
CA VAL A 161 -10.41 -3.40 -3.98
C VAL A 161 -9.01 -3.30 -3.40
N ASN A 162 -8.27 -4.39 -3.43
CA ASN A 162 -6.89 -4.48 -2.96
C ASN A 162 -5.94 -4.63 -4.14
N ALA A 163 -4.90 -3.81 -4.19
CA ALA A 163 -3.79 -3.92 -5.13
C ALA A 163 -2.53 -4.35 -4.40
N ASN A 164 -1.89 -5.40 -4.93
CA ASN A 164 -0.67 -6.00 -4.39
C ASN A 164 0.22 -6.52 -5.53
N ASP A 165 1.38 -7.09 -5.19
CA ASP A 165 2.33 -7.57 -6.20
C ASP A 165 1.81 -8.77 -7.04
N GLY A 166 0.77 -9.46 -6.58
CA GLY A 166 0.06 -10.48 -7.37
C GLY A 166 -0.99 -9.92 -8.34
N GLY A 167 -1.35 -8.63 -8.21
CA GLY A 167 -2.36 -7.99 -9.03
C GLY A 167 -3.45 -7.29 -8.23
N VAL A 168 -4.69 -7.35 -8.70
CA VAL A 168 -5.86 -6.71 -8.07
C VAL A 168 -6.86 -7.77 -7.64
N SER A 169 -7.41 -7.63 -6.44
CA SER A 169 -8.48 -8.48 -5.92
C SER A 169 -9.64 -7.64 -5.44
N VAL A 170 -10.85 -8.16 -5.63
CA VAL A 170 -12.11 -7.53 -5.22
C VAL A 170 -12.77 -8.38 -4.14
N SER A 171 -13.22 -7.74 -3.08
CA SER A 171 -14.08 -8.34 -2.05
C SER A 171 -15.44 -7.65 -2.03
N LEU A 172 -16.50 -8.42 -1.84
CA LEU A 172 -17.88 -7.95 -1.70
C LEU A 172 -18.45 -8.22 -0.30
N ASP A 173 -17.63 -8.70 0.62
CA ASP A 173 -18.05 -9.17 1.95
C ASP A 173 -17.18 -8.65 3.10
N GLY A 174 -16.48 -7.53 2.87
CA GLY A 174 -15.63 -6.88 3.87
C GLY A 174 -14.28 -7.57 4.06
N GLY A 175 -13.72 -8.16 3.01
CA GLY A 175 -12.42 -8.80 3.03
C GLY A 175 -12.41 -10.23 3.56
N LYS A 176 -13.58 -10.86 3.75
CA LYS A 176 -13.67 -12.27 4.16
C LYS A 176 -13.33 -13.21 3.02
N SER A 177 -13.70 -12.85 1.81
CA SER A 177 -13.32 -13.55 0.58
C SER A 177 -12.92 -12.54 -0.50
N TRP A 178 -12.11 -13.01 -1.46
CA TRP A 178 -11.56 -12.18 -2.53
C TRP A 178 -11.66 -12.89 -3.88
N SER A 179 -11.74 -12.13 -4.97
CA SER A 179 -11.63 -12.65 -6.32
C SER A 179 -10.24 -13.24 -6.58
N THR A 180 -10.14 -14.17 -7.54
CA THR A 180 -8.84 -14.67 -8.02
C THR A 180 -8.03 -13.58 -8.72
N GLN A 181 -6.72 -13.74 -8.75
CA GLN A 181 -5.76 -12.95 -9.54
C GLN A 181 -5.28 -13.72 -10.78
N ASP A 182 -5.60 -15.03 -10.90
CA ASP A 182 -5.09 -15.88 -11.97
C ASP A 182 -5.61 -15.53 -13.36
N ASN A 183 -6.62 -14.69 -13.44
CA ASN A 183 -7.23 -14.21 -14.70
C ASN A 183 -6.67 -12.87 -15.21
N GLN A 184 -5.62 -12.34 -14.58
CA GLN A 184 -5.01 -11.07 -14.96
C GLN A 184 -3.84 -11.31 -15.91
N PRO A 185 -3.86 -10.77 -17.15
CA PRO A 185 -2.82 -11.02 -18.15
C PRO A 185 -1.59 -10.13 -17.93
N THR A 186 -1.07 -10.10 -16.71
CA THR A 186 0.09 -9.30 -16.33
C THR A 186 1.14 -10.16 -15.67
N ALA A 187 2.41 -10.00 -16.10
CA ALA A 187 3.55 -10.69 -15.51
C ALA A 187 4.82 -9.89 -15.78
N GLN A 188 5.76 -9.96 -14.84
CA GLN A 188 7.11 -9.43 -15.02
C GLN A 188 8.10 -10.59 -14.93
N PHE A 189 8.67 -10.99 -16.06
CA PHE A 189 9.68 -12.04 -16.11
C PHE A 189 11.10 -11.47 -16.12
N TYR A 190 12.00 -12.05 -15.34
CA TYR A 190 13.41 -11.64 -15.29
C TYR A 190 14.22 -12.20 -16.45
N HIS A 191 14.10 -13.50 -16.66
CA HIS A 191 14.84 -14.23 -17.70
C HIS A 191 13.95 -15.27 -18.33
N VAL A 192 14.17 -15.56 -19.60
CA VAL A 192 13.50 -16.62 -20.33
C VAL A 192 14.55 -17.55 -20.88
N LEU A 193 14.40 -18.84 -20.57
CA LEU A 193 15.20 -19.92 -21.13
C LEU A 193 14.32 -20.81 -21.99
N VAL A 194 14.93 -21.51 -22.93
CA VAL A 194 14.28 -22.51 -23.79
C VAL A 194 15.03 -23.85 -23.73
N ASP A 195 14.30 -24.94 -23.88
CA ASP A 195 14.88 -26.28 -24.07
C ASP A 195 14.94 -26.68 -25.54
N ASP A 196 15.59 -27.82 -25.82
CA ASP A 196 15.78 -28.37 -27.18
C ASP A 196 14.70 -29.38 -27.58
N VAL A 197 13.62 -29.48 -26.82
CA VAL A 197 12.48 -30.39 -27.12
C VAL A 197 11.57 -29.72 -28.15
N TRP A 198 10.85 -30.53 -28.94
CA TRP A 198 9.84 -29.99 -29.85
C TRP A 198 8.43 -30.52 -29.48
N PRO A 199 7.45 -29.63 -29.29
CA PRO A 199 7.56 -28.16 -29.18
C PRO A 199 8.49 -27.78 -28.04
N TYR A 200 9.37 -26.79 -28.25
CA TYR A 200 10.27 -26.32 -27.18
C TYR A 200 9.45 -25.66 -26.08
N ARG A 201 9.98 -25.64 -24.87
CA ARG A 201 9.36 -25.01 -23.72
C ARG A 201 10.12 -23.76 -23.33
N LEU A 202 9.37 -22.78 -22.84
CA LEU A 202 9.90 -21.58 -22.21
C LEU A 202 9.83 -21.76 -20.70
N TYR A 203 10.88 -21.34 -20.02
CA TYR A 203 11.04 -21.35 -18.58
C TYR A 203 11.34 -19.95 -18.12
N ALA A 204 10.54 -19.40 -17.22
CA ALA A 204 10.72 -18.04 -16.76
C ALA A 204 10.35 -17.88 -15.28
N GLY A 205 11.19 -17.19 -14.51
CA GLY A 205 10.88 -16.71 -13.17
C GLY A 205 10.14 -15.38 -13.23
N GLN A 206 9.07 -15.25 -12.48
CA GLN A 206 8.26 -14.05 -12.41
C GLN A 206 8.48 -13.32 -11.10
N GLN A 207 8.63 -12.00 -11.17
CA GLN A 207 8.75 -11.13 -10.00
C GLN A 207 7.59 -11.35 -9.03
N ASP A 208 7.91 -11.60 -7.76
CA ASP A 208 6.99 -11.74 -6.62
C ASP A 208 5.85 -12.78 -6.80
N ASN A 209 5.92 -13.60 -7.84
CA ASN A 209 4.97 -14.63 -8.16
C ASN A 209 5.66 -15.97 -8.46
N THR A 210 4.94 -16.90 -9.04
CA THR A 210 5.48 -18.21 -9.41
C THR A 210 6.34 -18.14 -10.68
N SER A 211 7.15 -19.15 -10.92
CA SER A 211 7.79 -19.37 -12.22
C SER A 211 6.84 -20.09 -13.16
N VAL A 212 7.08 -19.96 -14.47
CA VAL A 212 6.24 -20.55 -15.53
C VAL A 212 7.06 -21.47 -16.40
N ILE A 213 6.47 -22.64 -16.72
CA ILE A 213 6.92 -23.53 -17.78
C ILE A 213 5.77 -23.64 -18.78
N ILE A 214 6.02 -23.24 -20.02
CA ILE A 214 5.01 -23.22 -21.07
C ILE A 214 5.58 -23.74 -22.39
N ALA A 215 4.83 -24.61 -23.08
CA ALA A 215 5.21 -25.05 -24.42
C ALA A 215 5.04 -23.91 -25.42
N SER A 216 5.95 -23.82 -26.40
CA SER A 216 5.86 -22.84 -27.50
C SER A 216 4.66 -23.06 -28.40
N ARG A 217 3.96 -24.18 -28.26
CA ARG A 217 2.82 -24.59 -29.08
C ARG A 217 1.89 -25.49 -28.28
N ALA A 218 0.60 -25.30 -28.43
CA ALA A 218 -0.44 -26.18 -27.90
C ALA A 218 -1.05 -27.03 -29.02
N ASP A 219 -1.80 -28.07 -28.66
CA ASP A 219 -2.57 -28.88 -29.59
C ASP A 219 -3.77 -28.13 -30.17
N GLY A 220 -4.21 -27.04 -29.51
CA GLY A 220 -5.30 -26.18 -29.93
C GLY A 220 -4.84 -24.94 -30.74
N PRO A 221 -5.79 -24.08 -31.10
CA PRO A 221 -5.51 -22.87 -31.89
C PRO A 221 -4.74 -21.79 -31.11
N SER A 222 -4.68 -21.89 -29.77
CA SER A 222 -3.98 -20.97 -28.88
C SER A 222 -3.47 -21.69 -27.64
N ILE A 223 -2.44 -21.10 -27.03
CA ILE A 223 -1.96 -21.50 -25.72
C ILE A 223 -2.91 -20.94 -24.64
N GLY A 224 -3.34 -21.79 -23.71
CA GLY A 224 -4.25 -21.43 -22.63
C GLY A 224 -3.75 -21.92 -21.28
N GLU A 225 -4.57 -21.78 -20.23
CA GLU A 225 -4.23 -22.13 -18.85
C GLU A 225 -3.79 -23.60 -18.67
N ARG A 226 -4.27 -24.51 -19.50
CA ARG A 226 -3.93 -25.95 -19.45
C ARG A 226 -2.54 -26.28 -20.01
N ASP A 227 -1.96 -25.35 -20.74
CA ASP A 227 -0.72 -25.57 -21.50
C ASP A 227 0.52 -25.08 -20.74
N TRP A 228 0.32 -24.43 -19.61
CA TRP A 228 1.41 -24.02 -18.74
C TRP A 228 1.30 -24.64 -17.35
N ARG A 229 2.39 -24.66 -16.65
CA ARG A 229 2.48 -25.16 -15.27
C ARG A 229 3.47 -24.31 -14.48
N PRO A 230 3.31 -24.21 -13.14
CA PRO A 230 4.33 -23.61 -12.30
C PRO A 230 5.62 -24.40 -12.37
N GLY A 231 6.73 -23.71 -12.44
CA GLY A 231 8.06 -24.27 -12.30
C GLY A 231 8.50 -24.29 -10.83
N PRO A 232 9.75 -24.70 -10.53
CA PRO A 232 10.33 -24.47 -9.22
C PRO A 232 10.37 -22.95 -8.99
N GLY A 233 9.75 -22.53 -7.88
CA GLY A 233 9.67 -21.12 -7.55
C GLY A 233 11.03 -20.48 -7.44
N CYS A 234 11.18 -19.26 -7.87
CA CYS A 234 12.23 -18.31 -7.51
C CYS A 234 11.98 -16.95 -8.13
N GLU A 235 12.48 -15.97 -7.47
CA GLU A 235 12.83 -14.68 -8.00
C GLU A 235 14.25 -14.70 -8.56
#